data_a0110f4e9f773376fea65b58cf74c608
#
_entry.id   a0110f4e9f773376fea65b58cf74c608
#
_cell.length_a   1.000
_cell.length_b   1.000
_cell.length_c   1.000
_cell.angle_alpha   90.00
_cell.angle_beta   90.00
_cell.angle_gamma   90.00
#
_symmetry.space_group_name_H-M   'P 1'
#
loop_
_entity.id
_entity.type
_entity.pdbx_description
1 polymer ?
#
loop_
_entity_poly.entity_id
_entity_poly.type
_entity_poly.pdbx_seq_one_letter_code
_entity_poly.pdbx_strand_id
1 'polypeptide(L)'
;MDTDAIQRRIAQFETMVRPEADPTNDMAWFSLGGAYAQASRHADAAGAYLKCVDLNPAMSKAWQLAGQALADAGENARAIDTLTKGYAAASQRGDRMPMKAMGELLTKLGAPIPEVSRSTAHADLGAGQIVDRKTGKPGAKLARPPMRGPVGLWIQDNVTADTWDAWIRQGTKVINELRLDLSRDQDAETYDKHMHEFLGLDEELLAQLRR
;
A
#
# COMPACT_ATOMS: atom_id res chain seq x y z
N MET A 1 -8.92 -24.97 18.85
CA MET A 1 -9.89 -23.86 18.62
C MET A 1 -11.30 -24.41 18.83
N ASP A 2 -12.17 -23.65 19.47
CA ASP A 2 -13.55 -24.09 19.73
C ASP A 2 -14.35 -24.05 18.41
N THR A 3 -14.61 -25.24 17.87
CA THR A 3 -15.35 -25.41 16.59
C THR A 3 -16.72 -24.76 16.65
N ASP A 4 -17.39 -24.82 17.81
CA ASP A 4 -18.72 -24.24 18.01
C ASP A 4 -18.68 -22.71 17.95
N ALA A 5 -17.59 -22.10 18.42
CA ALA A 5 -17.41 -20.65 18.31
C ALA A 5 -17.24 -20.21 16.85
N ILE A 6 -16.50 -20.99 16.06
CA ILE A 6 -16.31 -20.71 14.62
C ILE A 6 -17.65 -20.83 13.89
N GLN A 7 -18.43 -21.89 14.15
CA GLN A 7 -19.74 -22.09 13.52
C GLN A 7 -20.74 -20.97 13.87
N ARG A 8 -20.75 -20.52 15.12
CA ARG A 8 -21.57 -19.37 15.53
C ARG A 8 -21.20 -18.09 14.79
N ARG A 9 -19.90 -17.84 14.58
CA ARG A 9 -19.41 -16.69 13.82
C ARG A 9 -19.81 -16.76 12.34
N ILE A 10 -19.70 -17.94 11.73
CA ILE A 10 -20.16 -18.16 10.35
C ILE A 10 -21.64 -17.81 10.25
N ALA A 11 -22.49 -18.42 11.07
CA ALA A 11 -23.93 -18.17 11.06
C ALA A 11 -24.28 -16.68 11.27
N GLN A 12 -23.56 -16.00 12.15
CA GLN A 12 -23.72 -14.56 12.37
C GLN A 12 -23.43 -13.75 11.11
N PHE A 13 -22.27 -13.97 10.46
CA PHE A 13 -21.89 -13.21 9.27
C PHE A 13 -22.74 -13.60 8.05
N GLU A 14 -23.12 -14.88 7.88
CA GLU A 14 -24.05 -15.31 6.85
C GLU A 14 -25.39 -14.55 6.97
N THR A 15 -25.87 -14.35 8.20
CA THR A 15 -27.09 -13.56 8.44
C THR A 15 -26.92 -12.09 8.01
N MET A 16 -25.73 -11.51 8.21
CA MET A 16 -25.47 -10.11 7.88
C MET A 16 -25.43 -9.85 6.37
N VAL A 17 -25.04 -10.84 5.56
CA VAL A 17 -24.88 -10.70 4.10
C VAL A 17 -26.07 -11.24 3.30
N ARG A 18 -27.16 -11.64 3.95
CA ARG A 18 -28.38 -12.10 3.26
C ARG A 18 -29.05 -10.96 2.50
N PRO A 19 -29.82 -11.27 1.44
CA PRO A 19 -30.55 -10.25 0.69
C PRO A 19 -31.47 -9.38 1.54
N GLU A 20 -32.00 -9.92 2.62
CA GLU A 20 -32.92 -9.24 3.56
C GLU A 20 -32.18 -8.34 4.58
N ALA A 21 -30.85 -8.48 4.69
CA ALA A 21 -30.01 -7.69 5.58
C ALA A 21 -29.24 -6.63 4.78
N ASP A 22 -27.91 -6.78 4.69
CA ASP A 22 -27.05 -5.87 3.92
C ASP A 22 -26.04 -6.67 3.07
N PRO A 23 -26.44 -7.14 1.86
CA PRO A 23 -25.56 -7.87 0.97
C PRO A 23 -24.47 -7.00 0.36
N THR A 24 -24.49 -5.66 0.55
CA THR A 24 -23.51 -4.71 0.05
C THR A 24 -22.43 -4.36 1.07
N ASN A 25 -22.49 -4.93 2.26
CA ASN A 25 -21.50 -4.72 3.33
C ASN A 25 -20.23 -5.52 3.05
N ASP A 26 -19.22 -4.86 2.45
CA ASP A 26 -17.93 -5.45 2.10
C ASP A 26 -17.18 -6.01 3.33
N MET A 27 -17.27 -5.34 4.49
CA MET A 27 -16.64 -5.78 5.73
C MET A 27 -17.32 -7.03 6.31
N ALA A 28 -18.63 -7.19 6.14
CA ALA A 28 -19.31 -8.41 6.54
C ALA A 28 -18.86 -9.60 5.68
N TRP A 29 -18.75 -9.42 4.37
CA TRP A 29 -18.19 -10.42 3.46
C TRP A 29 -16.75 -10.77 3.77
N PHE A 30 -15.92 -9.76 4.08
CA PHE A 30 -14.53 -9.98 4.50
C PHE A 30 -14.45 -10.82 5.78
N SER A 31 -15.29 -10.51 6.77
CA SER A 31 -15.32 -11.21 8.04
C SER A 31 -15.86 -12.64 7.90
N LEU A 32 -16.84 -12.85 7.02
CA LEU A 32 -17.37 -14.18 6.68
C LEU A 32 -16.28 -15.04 6.03
N GLY A 33 -15.53 -14.48 5.06
CA GLY A 33 -14.38 -15.15 4.46
C GLY A 33 -13.35 -15.60 5.50
N GLY A 34 -13.06 -14.75 6.49
CA GLY A 34 -12.17 -15.09 7.60
C GLY A 34 -12.72 -16.22 8.48
N ALA A 35 -14.01 -16.26 8.75
CA ALA A 35 -14.65 -17.31 9.53
C ALA A 35 -14.64 -18.66 8.78
N TYR A 36 -14.93 -18.65 7.47
CA TYR A 36 -14.82 -19.85 6.63
C TYR A 36 -13.38 -20.37 6.54
N ALA A 37 -12.38 -19.49 6.38
CA ALA A 37 -10.97 -19.87 6.35
C ALA A 37 -10.55 -20.56 7.66
N GLN A 38 -10.99 -20.04 8.82
CA GLN A 38 -10.75 -20.66 10.12
C GLN A 38 -11.40 -22.05 10.27
N ALA A 39 -12.51 -22.27 9.57
CA ALA A 39 -13.20 -23.57 9.50
C ALA A 39 -12.59 -24.49 8.44
N SER A 40 -11.50 -24.10 7.77
CA SER A 40 -10.90 -24.81 6.63
C SER A 40 -11.86 -24.99 5.44
N ARG A 41 -12.90 -24.18 5.36
CA ARG A 41 -13.86 -24.13 4.24
C ARG A 41 -13.31 -23.18 3.16
N HIS A 42 -12.22 -23.61 2.51
CA HIS A 42 -11.45 -22.72 1.65
C HIS A 42 -12.21 -22.23 0.43
N ALA A 43 -13.04 -23.05 -0.21
CA ALA A 43 -13.87 -22.63 -1.34
C ALA A 43 -14.91 -21.57 -0.95
N ASP A 44 -15.55 -21.74 0.20
CA ASP A 44 -16.52 -20.77 0.73
C ASP A 44 -15.81 -19.45 1.13
N ALA A 45 -14.63 -19.57 1.75
CA ALA A 45 -13.80 -18.42 2.09
C ALA A 45 -13.43 -17.60 0.85
N ALA A 46 -13.01 -18.29 -0.22
CA ALA A 46 -12.69 -17.65 -1.50
C ALA A 46 -13.90 -16.90 -2.07
N GLY A 47 -15.08 -17.54 -2.07
CA GLY A 47 -16.33 -16.91 -2.54
C GLY A 47 -16.67 -15.63 -1.77
N ALA A 48 -16.56 -15.68 -0.44
CA ALA A 48 -16.85 -14.52 0.41
C ALA A 48 -15.83 -13.38 0.21
N TYR A 49 -14.54 -13.68 0.12
CA TYR A 49 -13.53 -12.66 -0.15
C TYR A 49 -13.65 -12.06 -1.56
N LEU A 50 -13.99 -12.87 -2.58
CA LEU A 50 -14.25 -12.36 -3.93
C LEU A 50 -15.46 -11.42 -3.94
N LYS A 51 -16.51 -11.74 -3.18
CA LYS A 51 -17.65 -10.84 -3.03
C LYS A 51 -17.27 -9.52 -2.35
N CYS A 52 -16.40 -9.58 -1.33
CA CYS A 52 -15.84 -8.37 -0.74
C CYS A 52 -15.07 -7.54 -1.77
N VAL A 53 -14.26 -8.17 -2.62
CA VAL A 53 -13.50 -7.52 -3.70
C VAL A 53 -14.41 -6.89 -4.74
N ASP A 54 -15.50 -7.55 -5.12
CA ASP A 54 -16.49 -6.99 -6.07
C ASP A 54 -17.12 -5.70 -5.53
N LEU A 55 -17.38 -5.66 -4.21
CA LEU A 55 -17.98 -4.50 -3.54
C LEU A 55 -16.93 -3.40 -3.27
N ASN A 56 -15.71 -3.80 -2.93
CA ASN A 56 -14.61 -2.90 -2.59
C ASN A 56 -13.28 -3.35 -3.25
N PRO A 57 -13.08 -3.07 -4.53
CA PRO A 57 -11.84 -3.42 -5.24
C PRO A 57 -10.59 -2.79 -4.64
N ALA A 58 -10.76 -1.76 -3.81
CA ALA A 58 -9.68 -1.06 -3.15
C ALA A 58 -9.08 -1.84 -1.96
N MET A 59 -9.75 -2.89 -1.49
CA MET A 59 -9.30 -3.67 -0.34
C MET A 59 -8.24 -4.70 -0.74
N SER A 60 -6.97 -4.27 -0.85
CA SER A 60 -5.85 -5.13 -1.27
C SER A 60 -5.69 -6.39 -0.42
N LYS A 61 -6.08 -6.34 0.86
CA LYS A 61 -6.05 -7.50 1.75
C LYS A 61 -7.09 -8.57 1.36
N ALA A 62 -8.27 -8.16 0.87
CA ALA A 62 -9.28 -9.09 0.40
C ALA A 62 -8.83 -9.84 -0.86
N TRP A 63 -8.16 -9.17 -1.81
CA TRP A 63 -7.52 -9.79 -2.96
C TRP A 63 -6.51 -10.87 -2.56
N GLN A 64 -5.61 -10.53 -1.62
CA GLN A 64 -4.61 -11.47 -1.09
C GLN A 64 -5.27 -12.72 -0.51
N LEU A 65 -6.27 -12.54 0.37
CA LEU A 65 -6.91 -13.65 1.06
C LEU A 65 -7.81 -14.48 0.14
N ALA A 66 -8.45 -13.84 -0.86
CA ALA A 66 -9.19 -14.56 -1.90
C ALA A 66 -8.27 -15.49 -2.69
N GLY A 67 -7.12 -14.97 -3.15
CA GLY A 67 -6.14 -15.76 -3.88
C GLY A 67 -5.55 -16.90 -3.05
N GLN A 68 -5.25 -16.66 -1.76
CA GLN A 68 -4.79 -17.69 -0.84
C GLN A 68 -5.86 -18.79 -0.67
N ALA A 69 -7.10 -18.39 -0.41
CA ALA A 69 -8.20 -19.34 -0.20
C ALA A 69 -8.50 -20.19 -1.45
N LEU A 70 -8.39 -19.60 -2.65
CA LEU A 70 -8.48 -20.33 -3.92
C LEU A 70 -7.34 -21.35 -4.07
N ALA A 71 -6.11 -20.98 -3.73
CA ALA A 71 -4.97 -21.90 -3.76
C ALA A 71 -5.14 -23.04 -2.75
N ASP A 72 -5.61 -22.75 -1.55
CA ASP A 72 -5.86 -23.75 -0.50
C ASP A 72 -7.05 -24.67 -0.86
N ALA A 73 -7.98 -24.20 -1.70
CA ALA A 73 -9.04 -25.00 -2.28
C ALA A 73 -8.60 -25.82 -3.52
N GLY A 74 -7.34 -25.69 -3.96
CA GLY A 74 -6.81 -26.37 -5.14
C GLY A 74 -7.16 -25.69 -6.48
N GLU A 75 -7.80 -24.52 -6.46
CA GLU A 75 -8.23 -23.77 -7.64
C GLU A 75 -7.10 -22.85 -8.16
N ASN A 76 -5.95 -23.42 -8.47
CA ASN A 76 -4.71 -22.68 -8.75
C ASN A 76 -4.84 -21.67 -9.91
N ALA A 77 -5.56 -22.01 -10.97
CA ALA A 77 -5.74 -21.10 -12.10
C ALA A 77 -6.52 -19.83 -11.71
N ARG A 78 -7.58 -19.99 -10.92
CA ARG A 78 -8.35 -18.86 -10.38
C ARG A 78 -7.57 -18.07 -9.34
N ALA A 79 -6.77 -18.75 -8.51
CA ALA A 79 -5.88 -18.12 -7.56
C ALA A 79 -4.89 -17.18 -8.27
N ILE A 80 -4.23 -17.68 -9.34
CA ILE A 80 -3.27 -16.90 -10.13
C ILE A 80 -3.94 -15.65 -10.74
N ASP A 81 -5.11 -15.79 -11.37
CA ASP A 81 -5.85 -14.66 -11.95
C ASP A 81 -6.20 -13.61 -10.89
N THR A 82 -6.74 -14.07 -9.74
CA THR A 82 -7.12 -13.21 -8.63
C THR A 82 -5.91 -12.47 -8.02
N LEU A 83 -4.81 -13.21 -7.77
CA LEU A 83 -3.58 -12.63 -7.23
C LEU A 83 -2.93 -11.62 -8.19
N THR A 84 -2.97 -11.90 -9.50
CA THR A 84 -2.45 -11.01 -10.54
C THR A 84 -3.20 -9.69 -10.57
N LYS A 85 -4.53 -9.73 -10.55
CA LYS A 85 -5.40 -8.54 -10.49
C LYS A 85 -5.18 -7.77 -9.18
N GLY A 86 -5.15 -8.48 -8.05
CA GLY A 86 -4.92 -7.89 -6.74
C GLY A 86 -3.54 -7.25 -6.61
N TYR A 87 -2.51 -7.88 -7.19
CA TYR A 87 -1.15 -7.35 -7.21
C TYR A 87 -1.09 -6.00 -7.96
N ALA A 88 -1.74 -5.92 -9.12
CA ALA A 88 -1.83 -4.67 -9.90
C ALA A 88 -2.58 -3.58 -9.12
N ALA A 89 -3.73 -3.91 -8.51
CA ALA A 89 -4.51 -2.98 -7.69
C ALA A 89 -3.72 -2.48 -6.47
N ALA A 90 -3.03 -3.38 -5.75
CA ALA A 90 -2.20 -3.03 -4.60
C ALA A 90 -1.00 -2.15 -4.99
N SER A 91 -0.39 -2.42 -6.15
CA SER A 91 0.70 -1.60 -6.69
C SER A 91 0.26 -0.17 -6.99
N GLN A 92 -0.89 0.01 -7.64
CA GLN A 92 -1.45 1.34 -7.94
C GLN A 92 -1.72 2.16 -6.68
N ARG A 93 -2.05 1.49 -5.58
CA ARG A 93 -2.35 2.12 -4.28
C ARG A 93 -1.12 2.30 -3.38
N GLY A 94 0.00 1.66 -3.73
CA GLY A 94 1.19 1.63 -2.89
C GLY A 94 1.08 0.70 -1.67
N ASP A 95 0.15 -0.26 -1.68
CA ASP A 95 -0.09 -1.21 -0.59
C ASP A 95 0.98 -2.32 -0.58
N ARG A 96 2.18 -1.99 -0.13
CA ARG A 96 3.38 -2.83 -0.22
C ARG A 96 3.23 -4.20 0.44
N MET A 97 2.60 -4.28 1.62
CA MET A 97 2.48 -5.54 2.36
C MET A 97 1.59 -6.57 1.64
N PRO A 98 0.35 -6.26 1.23
CA PRO A 98 -0.46 -7.17 0.42
C PRO A 98 0.18 -7.49 -0.92
N MET A 99 0.80 -6.51 -1.60
CA MET A 99 1.50 -6.70 -2.87
C MET A 99 2.62 -7.73 -2.74
N LYS A 100 3.49 -7.60 -1.72
CA LYS A 100 4.57 -8.56 -1.46
C LYS A 100 4.02 -9.97 -1.22
N ALA A 101 3.01 -10.10 -0.36
CA ALA A 101 2.41 -11.40 -0.05
C ALA A 101 1.77 -12.06 -1.28
N MET A 102 1.10 -11.27 -2.14
CA MET A 102 0.55 -11.78 -3.40
C MET A 102 1.65 -12.21 -4.38
N GLY A 103 2.76 -11.47 -4.47
CA GLY A 103 3.91 -11.86 -5.28
C GLY A 103 4.55 -13.19 -4.81
N GLU A 104 4.69 -13.38 -3.52
CA GLU A 104 5.18 -14.64 -2.94
C GLU A 104 4.24 -15.82 -3.25
N LEU A 105 2.92 -15.60 -3.17
CA LEU A 105 1.93 -16.63 -3.54
C LEU A 105 1.96 -16.95 -5.03
N LEU A 106 2.08 -15.97 -5.91
CA LEU A 106 2.22 -16.19 -7.37
C LEU A 106 3.48 -17.03 -7.65
N THR A 107 4.61 -16.69 -7.05
CA THR A 107 5.84 -17.45 -7.19
C THR A 107 5.67 -18.91 -6.71
N LYS A 108 5.01 -19.12 -5.57
CA LYS A 108 4.71 -20.46 -5.02
C LYS A 108 3.80 -21.27 -5.97
N LEU A 109 2.90 -20.62 -6.68
CA LEU A 109 2.02 -21.25 -7.67
C LEU A 109 2.68 -21.41 -9.05
N GLY A 110 3.96 -21.06 -9.19
CA GLY A 110 4.69 -21.15 -10.45
C GLY A 110 4.29 -20.10 -11.50
N ALA A 111 3.60 -19.03 -11.07
CA ALA A 111 3.17 -17.96 -11.96
C ALA A 111 4.17 -16.77 -11.91
N PRO A 112 4.37 -16.06 -13.03
CA PRO A 112 5.19 -14.86 -13.03
C PRO A 112 4.57 -13.77 -12.16
N ILE A 113 5.42 -13.04 -11.45
CA ILE A 113 4.99 -11.81 -10.79
C ILE A 113 4.68 -10.79 -11.88
N PRO A 114 3.47 -10.16 -11.88
CA PRO A 114 3.14 -9.16 -12.87
C PRO A 114 4.20 -8.05 -12.90
N GLU A 115 4.75 -7.76 -14.06
CA GLU A 115 5.49 -6.53 -14.28
C GLU A 115 4.49 -5.38 -14.17
N VAL A 116 4.23 -4.96 -12.95
CA VAL A 116 3.58 -3.67 -12.76
C VAL A 116 4.66 -2.67 -13.10
N SER A 117 4.64 -2.19 -14.35
CA SER A 117 5.20 -0.88 -14.61
C SER A 117 4.73 -0.05 -13.43
N ARG A 118 5.65 0.46 -12.61
CA ARG A 118 5.28 1.56 -11.73
C ARG A 118 4.57 2.50 -12.67
N SER A 119 3.25 2.48 -12.63
CA SER A 119 2.48 3.50 -13.28
C SER A 119 3.00 4.77 -12.61
N THR A 120 4.06 5.29 -13.16
CA THR A 120 4.23 6.69 -13.18
C THR A 120 2.90 7.14 -13.71
N ALA A 121 2.11 7.75 -12.86
CA ALA A 121 0.91 8.47 -13.25
C ALA A 121 1.38 9.66 -14.13
N HIS A 122 1.99 9.31 -15.27
CA HIS A 122 2.37 10.19 -16.35
C HIS A 122 1.24 10.34 -17.37
N ALA A 123 0.05 9.76 -17.08
CA ALA A 123 -1.14 10.10 -17.83
C ALA A 123 -1.50 11.54 -17.48
N ASP A 124 -1.19 12.46 -18.35
CA ASP A 124 -1.58 13.88 -18.33
C ASP A 124 -1.10 14.71 -17.13
N LEU A 125 0.18 14.62 -16.78
CA LEU A 125 0.80 15.67 -15.98
C LEU A 125 0.90 16.93 -16.83
N GLY A 126 0.23 17.99 -16.43
CA GLY A 126 0.41 19.31 -17.02
C GLY A 126 1.88 19.74 -16.95
N ALA A 127 2.31 20.65 -17.84
CA ALA A 127 3.68 21.15 -17.83
C ALA A 127 4.05 21.66 -16.43
N GLY A 128 5.15 21.12 -15.85
CA GLY A 128 5.61 21.48 -14.51
C GLY A 128 4.97 20.70 -13.35
N GLN A 129 4.24 19.63 -13.63
CA GLN A 129 3.75 18.69 -12.61
C GLN A 129 4.63 17.43 -12.54
N ILE A 130 4.71 16.86 -11.35
CA ILE A 130 5.37 15.57 -11.06
C ILE A 130 4.46 14.72 -10.18
N VAL A 131 4.70 13.43 -10.13
CA VAL A 131 4.10 12.55 -9.12
C VAL A 131 4.98 12.52 -7.89
N ASP A 132 4.42 12.92 -6.78
CA ASP A 132 5.10 12.91 -5.49
C ASP A 132 5.44 11.48 -5.05
N ARG A 133 6.70 11.22 -4.76
CA ARG A 133 7.16 9.87 -4.40
C ARG A 133 6.62 9.40 -3.06
N LYS A 134 6.37 10.30 -2.12
CA LYS A 134 5.84 9.95 -0.79
C LYS A 134 4.35 9.67 -0.82
N THR A 135 3.59 10.53 -1.49
CA THR A 135 2.13 10.49 -1.48
C THR A 135 1.54 9.73 -2.66
N GLY A 136 2.31 9.54 -3.75
CA GLY A 136 1.82 8.98 -5.01
C GLY A 136 0.87 9.90 -5.77
N LYS A 137 0.68 11.15 -5.34
CA LYS A 137 -0.25 12.09 -5.95
C LYS A 137 0.45 13.04 -6.91
N PRO A 138 -0.20 13.47 -8.00
CA PRO A 138 0.32 14.52 -8.86
C PRO A 138 0.28 15.87 -8.13
N GLY A 139 1.28 16.73 -8.40
CA GLY A 139 1.35 18.06 -7.86
C GLY A 139 2.42 18.90 -8.55
N ALA A 140 2.50 20.17 -8.22
CA ALA A 140 3.45 21.10 -8.82
C ALA A 140 4.89 20.70 -8.45
N LYS A 141 5.78 20.71 -9.45
CA LYS A 141 7.23 20.55 -9.25
C LYS A 141 7.79 21.79 -8.57
N LEU A 142 8.80 21.62 -7.71
CA LEU A 142 9.54 22.74 -7.14
C LEU A 142 10.22 23.55 -8.25
N ALA A 143 10.09 24.88 -8.21
CA ALA A 143 10.67 25.77 -9.23
C ALA A 143 12.21 25.68 -9.28
N ARG A 144 12.83 25.34 -8.15
CA ARG A 144 14.27 25.16 -8.00
C ARG A 144 14.59 24.12 -6.93
N PRO A 145 15.77 23.48 -6.96
CA PRO A 145 16.19 22.60 -5.88
C PRO A 145 16.19 23.35 -4.53
N PRO A 146 15.61 22.76 -3.47
CA PRO A 146 15.53 23.44 -2.17
C PRO A 146 16.86 23.55 -1.43
N MET A 147 17.84 22.74 -1.83
CA MET A 147 19.20 22.76 -1.33
C MET A 147 20.19 22.40 -2.43
N ARG A 148 21.48 22.67 -2.18
CA ARG A 148 22.55 22.32 -3.13
C ARG A 148 22.85 20.81 -3.10
N GLY A 149 23.36 20.29 -4.23
CA GLY A 149 23.82 18.91 -4.33
C GLY A 149 22.78 17.91 -4.80
N PRO A 150 23.17 16.63 -4.90
CA PRO A 150 22.33 15.58 -5.49
C PRO A 150 20.99 15.36 -4.78
N VAL A 151 20.96 15.49 -3.45
CA VAL A 151 19.74 15.35 -2.66
C VAL A 151 18.73 16.44 -3.01
N GLY A 152 19.18 17.70 -3.17
CA GLY A 152 18.29 18.80 -3.56
C GLY A 152 17.70 18.63 -4.95
N LEU A 153 18.49 18.13 -5.92
CA LEU A 153 18.02 17.79 -7.26
C LEU A 153 17.00 16.64 -7.21
N TRP A 154 17.31 15.62 -6.44
CA TRP A 154 16.39 14.50 -6.27
C TRP A 154 15.06 14.94 -5.66
N ILE A 155 15.08 15.82 -4.63
CA ILE A 155 13.87 16.38 -4.03
C ILE A 155 13.07 17.13 -5.09
N GLN A 156 13.71 17.98 -5.90
CA GLN A 156 13.02 18.71 -6.96
C GLN A 156 12.32 17.80 -7.96
N ASP A 157 12.90 16.65 -8.28
CA ASP A 157 12.38 15.73 -9.29
C ASP A 157 11.36 14.72 -8.74
N ASN A 158 11.29 14.53 -7.42
CA ASN A 158 10.51 13.46 -6.80
C ASN A 158 9.54 13.92 -5.71
N VAL A 159 9.60 15.18 -5.28
CA VAL A 159 8.78 15.75 -4.20
C VAL A 159 8.01 16.96 -4.71
N THR A 160 6.68 16.97 -4.55
CA THR A 160 5.86 18.11 -4.95
C THR A 160 6.04 19.29 -4.01
N ALA A 161 5.68 20.50 -4.51
CA ALA A 161 5.70 21.71 -3.71
C ALA A 161 4.87 21.58 -2.43
N ASP A 162 3.69 20.96 -2.50
CA ASP A 162 2.80 20.75 -1.34
C ASP A 162 3.46 19.86 -0.27
N THR A 163 4.15 18.79 -0.68
CA THR A 163 4.86 17.90 0.24
C THR A 163 6.09 18.59 0.83
N TRP A 164 6.79 19.40 0.03
CA TRP A 164 7.89 20.21 0.53
C TRP A 164 7.42 21.26 1.55
N ASP A 165 6.32 21.97 1.29
CA ASP A 165 5.72 22.90 2.23
C ASP A 165 5.24 22.21 3.52
N ALA A 166 4.75 20.97 3.41
CA ALA A 166 4.41 20.18 4.58
C ALA A 166 5.66 19.85 5.41
N TRP A 167 6.80 19.54 4.76
CA TRP A 167 8.08 19.38 5.44
C TRP A 167 8.52 20.67 6.13
N ILE A 168 8.46 21.81 5.49
CA ILE A 168 8.89 23.08 6.11
C ILE A 168 8.09 23.37 7.39
N ARG A 169 6.79 23.09 7.39
CA ARG A 169 5.96 23.21 8.60
C ARG A 169 6.36 22.19 9.68
N GLN A 170 6.64 20.96 9.30
CA GLN A 170 7.07 19.91 10.22
C GLN A 170 8.50 20.17 10.73
N GLY A 171 9.42 20.56 9.87
CA GLY A 171 10.80 20.87 10.21
C GLY A 171 10.91 22.01 11.21
N THR A 172 10.04 23.03 11.12
CA THR A 172 9.95 24.08 12.11
C THR A 172 9.59 23.54 13.50
N LYS A 173 8.68 22.56 13.58
CA LYS A 173 8.34 21.90 14.84
C LYS A 173 9.54 21.10 15.38
N VAL A 174 10.22 20.35 14.53
CA VAL A 174 11.41 19.57 14.89
C VAL A 174 12.48 20.51 15.50
N ILE A 175 12.78 21.65 14.86
CA ILE A 175 13.73 22.64 15.40
C ILE A 175 13.32 23.10 16.80
N ASN A 176 12.03 23.44 16.98
CA ASN A 176 11.55 23.97 18.25
C ASN A 176 11.50 22.91 19.36
N GLU A 177 11.04 21.70 19.05
CA GLU A 177 10.90 20.60 20.02
C GLU A 177 12.25 20.07 20.49
N LEU A 178 13.20 19.94 19.57
CA LEU A 178 14.56 19.45 19.86
C LEU A 178 15.52 20.58 20.19
N ARG A 179 15.09 21.85 20.09
CA ARG A 179 15.90 23.06 20.32
C ARG A 179 17.18 23.07 19.50
N LEU A 180 17.06 22.69 18.20
CA LEU A 180 18.20 22.60 17.31
C LEU A 180 18.75 24.00 16.96
N ASP A 181 20.05 24.10 16.96
CA ASP A 181 20.81 25.25 16.45
C ASP A 181 21.48 24.83 15.14
N LEU A 182 20.85 25.16 14.01
CA LEU A 182 21.31 24.73 12.66
C LEU A 182 22.67 25.34 12.26
N SER A 183 23.27 26.19 13.08
CA SER A 183 24.66 26.64 12.89
C SER A 183 25.69 25.60 13.39
N ARG A 184 25.22 24.57 14.10
CA ARG A 184 26.02 23.47 14.61
C ARG A 184 25.86 22.25 13.70
N ASP A 185 26.96 21.66 13.25
CA ASP A 185 26.96 20.53 12.33
C ASP A 185 26.09 19.35 12.86
N GLN A 186 26.22 19.01 14.14
CA GLN A 186 25.46 17.91 14.75
C GLN A 186 23.94 18.14 14.74
N ASP A 187 23.50 19.38 14.98
CA ASP A 187 22.08 19.74 14.97
C ASP A 187 21.54 19.79 13.53
N ALA A 188 22.37 20.26 12.58
CA ALA A 188 22.06 20.23 11.16
C ALA A 188 21.92 18.79 10.65
N GLU A 189 22.81 17.87 11.02
CA GLU A 189 22.70 16.45 10.70
C GLU A 189 21.42 15.83 11.27
N THR A 190 21.06 16.19 12.50
CA THR A 190 19.81 15.73 13.14
C THR A 190 18.60 16.22 12.38
N TYR A 191 18.59 17.48 11.97
CA TYR A 191 17.53 18.06 11.14
C TYR A 191 17.40 17.36 9.79
N ASP A 192 18.54 17.14 9.11
CA ASP A 192 18.59 16.44 7.82
C ASP A 192 18.08 15.01 7.93
N LYS A 193 18.38 14.30 9.02
CA LYS A 193 17.87 12.96 9.28
C LYS A 193 16.33 12.95 9.34
N HIS A 194 15.74 13.88 10.10
CA HIS A 194 14.28 14.01 10.17
C HIS A 194 13.66 14.38 8.80
N MET A 195 14.35 15.20 8.00
CA MET A 195 13.93 15.52 6.65
C MET A 195 13.93 14.28 5.75
N HIS A 196 15.00 13.49 5.79
CA HIS A 196 15.13 12.27 5.02
C HIS A 196 14.04 11.26 5.39
N GLU A 197 13.81 11.06 6.69
CA GLU A 197 12.72 10.20 7.19
C GLU A 197 11.34 10.70 6.72
N PHE A 198 11.08 12.01 6.82
CA PHE A 198 9.82 12.59 6.39
C PHE A 198 9.59 12.42 4.89
N LEU A 199 10.60 12.64 4.07
CA LEU A 199 10.51 12.54 2.60
C LEU A 199 10.66 11.12 2.07
N GLY A 200 11.01 10.14 2.91
CA GLY A 200 11.21 8.75 2.53
C GLY A 200 12.52 8.50 1.76
N LEU A 201 13.56 9.27 2.08
CA LEU A 201 14.93 8.99 1.61
C LEU A 201 15.58 8.00 2.60
N ASP A 202 15.70 6.76 2.18
CA ASP A 202 16.41 5.73 2.94
C ASP A 202 17.94 5.81 2.74
N GLU A 203 18.69 5.10 3.58
CA GLU A 203 20.15 5.10 3.55
C GLU A 203 20.70 4.57 2.21
N GLU A 204 20.02 3.61 1.58
CA GLU A 204 20.43 3.04 0.29
C GLU A 204 20.34 4.10 -0.81
N LEU A 205 19.24 4.83 -0.87
CA LEU A 205 19.03 5.92 -1.81
C LEU A 205 20.04 7.06 -1.58
N LEU A 206 20.27 7.44 -0.32
CA LEU A 206 21.25 8.46 0.03
C LEU A 206 22.68 8.06 -0.38
N ALA A 207 23.04 6.78 -0.23
CA ALA A 207 24.32 6.25 -0.69
C ALA A 207 24.44 6.28 -2.22
N GLN A 208 23.36 6.06 -2.96
CA GLN A 208 23.32 6.16 -4.42
C GLN A 208 23.48 7.62 -4.89
N LEU A 209 22.86 8.57 -4.19
CA LEU A 209 22.93 9.99 -4.54
C LEU A 209 24.30 10.64 -4.23
N ARG A 210 25.11 10.03 -3.38
CA ARG A 210 26.45 10.52 -3.02
C ARG A 210 27.57 10.03 -3.96
N ARG A 211 27.24 9.12 -4.88
CA ARG A 211 28.19 8.61 -5.90
C ARG A 211 28.22 9.49 -7.13
#